data_e39ece413185b5ef6be6fb88122a8347
#
_entry.id   e39ece413185b5ef6be6fb88122a8347
#
_cell.length_a   1.000
_cell.length_b   1.000
_cell.length_c   1.000
_cell.angle_alpha   90.00
_cell.angle_beta   90.00
_cell.angle_gamma   90.00
#
_symmetry.space_group_name_H-M   'P 1'
#
loop_
_entity.id
_entity.type
_entity.pdbx_description
1 polymer ?
#
loop_
_entity_poly.entity_id
_entity_poly.type
_entity_poly.pdbx_seq_one_letter_code
_entity_poly.pdbx_strand_id
1 'polypeptide(L)'
;QPNLSKAIKHLEREFGISIFERSSKGVKATREGQKFLEYAKRILYEIEEMKRDCSDLGKENLSFKITVPRASYISSAFAEFIGMQSKETAIKAEFQENSSMHAIENVLQNGYSMGIIRYLCENEPYFQSLLDLKGLDAELLAELPYMILTSADGDLAKRELKTREELEDGVEILHGDWKLPTGEYTELSENGESLHPHNKIYIFERGKIKW
;
A
#
# COMPACT_ATOMS: atom_id res chain seq x y z
N GLN A 1 19.23 -5.75 30.60
CA GLN A 1 19.64 -4.61 29.75
C GLN A 1 21.12 -4.59 29.34
N PRO A 2 22.10 -5.05 30.14
CA PRO A 2 23.53 -5.04 29.73
C PRO A 2 23.82 -5.89 28.51
N ASN A 3 23.11 -7.01 28.33
CA ASN A 3 23.34 -7.94 27.21
C ASN A 3 22.87 -7.36 25.84
N LEU A 4 21.75 -6.66 25.84
CA LEU A 4 21.24 -6.02 24.60
C LEU A 4 22.22 -4.95 24.10
N SER A 5 22.69 -4.09 24.99
CA SER A 5 23.66 -3.04 24.62
C SER A 5 24.98 -3.60 24.11
N LYS A 6 25.44 -4.75 24.65
CA LYS A 6 26.63 -5.43 24.17
C LYS A 6 26.41 -6.06 22.79
N ALA A 7 25.25 -6.68 22.55
CA ALA A 7 24.90 -7.26 21.26
C ALA A 7 24.83 -6.19 20.18
N ILE A 8 24.18 -5.07 20.46
CA ILE A 8 24.12 -3.93 19.52
C ILE A 8 25.52 -3.43 19.17
N LYS A 9 26.40 -3.18 20.18
CA LYS A 9 27.76 -2.75 19.92
C LYS A 9 28.60 -3.79 19.15
N HIS A 10 28.30 -5.07 19.30
CA HIS A 10 28.93 -6.12 18.51
C HIS A 10 28.55 -6.02 17.04
N LEU A 11 27.23 -5.89 16.75
CA LEU A 11 26.73 -5.69 15.40
C LEU A 11 27.29 -4.40 14.75
N GLU A 12 27.28 -3.29 15.49
CA GLU A 12 27.86 -2.02 15.01
C GLU A 12 29.33 -2.16 14.59
N ARG A 13 30.12 -2.93 15.35
CA ARG A 13 31.53 -3.20 15.01
C ARG A 13 31.67 -4.14 13.82
N GLU A 14 30.85 -5.17 13.75
CA GLU A 14 30.90 -6.17 12.68
C GLU A 14 30.55 -5.54 11.31
N PHE A 15 29.52 -4.69 11.28
CA PHE A 15 29.08 -4.02 10.07
C PHE A 15 29.77 -2.67 9.81
N GLY A 16 30.58 -2.17 10.73
CA GLY A 16 31.29 -0.90 10.59
C GLY A 16 30.39 0.33 10.55
N ILE A 17 29.20 0.25 11.15
CA ILE A 17 28.20 1.32 11.18
C ILE A 17 27.74 1.62 12.61
N SER A 18 27.23 2.83 12.84
CA SER A 18 26.46 3.12 14.06
C SER A 18 24.99 2.91 13.79
N ILE A 19 24.35 1.95 14.48
CA ILE A 19 22.92 1.67 14.31
C ILE A 19 22.09 2.69 15.09
N PHE A 20 22.54 3.04 16.30
CA PHE A 20 21.82 3.98 17.16
C PHE A 20 22.69 5.12 17.64
N GLU A 21 22.11 6.30 17.71
CA GLU A 21 22.67 7.48 18.37
C GLU A 21 21.90 7.78 19.67
N ARG A 22 22.62 8.25 20.67
CA ARG A 22 22.06 8.65 21.97
C ARG A 22 22.06 10.15 22.09
N SER A 23 20.94 10.73 22.49
CA SER A 23 20.81 12.15 22.78
C SER A 23 20.13 12.38 24.13
N SER A 24 20.07 13.61 24.58
CA SER A 24 19.29 14.00 25.76
C SER A 24 17.78 13.72 25.62
N LYS A 25 17.31 13.50 24.38
CA LYS A 25 15.92 13.15 24.05
C LYS A 25 15.67 11.64 23.90
N GLY A 26 16.69 10.80 24.15
CA GLY A 26 16.59 9.35 24.07
C GLY A 26 17.49 8.73 22.99
N VAL A 27 17.12 7.54 22.53
CA VAL A 27 17.84 6.76 21.52
C VAL A 27 17.08 6.83 20.20
N LYS A 28 17.78 7.13 19.10
CA LYS A 28 17.23 7.13 17.73
C LYS A 28 18.13 6.29 16.83
N ALA A 29 17.53 5.68 15.81
CA ALA A 29 18.30 5.03 14.75
C ALA A 29 18.97 6.08 13.87
N THR A 30 20.23 5.84 13.50
CA THR A 30 20.95 6.64 12.49
C THR A 30 20.38 6.34 11.10
N ARG A 31 20.79 7.07 10.08
CA ARG A 31 20.39 6.80 8.70
C ARG A 31 20.85 5.42 8.23
N GLU A 32 22.10 5.05 8.53
CA GLU A 32 22.65 3.72 8.27
C GLU A 32 21.94 2.65 9.12
N GLY A 33 21.65 2.98 10.38
CA GLY A 33 20.90 2.15 11.29
C GLY A 33 19.49 1.84 10.83
N GLN A 34 18.78 2.79 10.22
CA GLN A 34 17.45 2.57 9.66
C GLN A 34 17.50 1.52 8.55
N LYS A 35 18.46 1.65 7.61
CA LYS A 35 18.66 0.65 6.55
C LYS A 35 19.00 -0.72 7.11
N PHE A 36 19.89 -0.78 8.09
CA PHE A 36 20.26 -2.02 8.76
C PHE A 36 19.04 -2.69 9.40
N LEU A 37 18.20 -1.91 10.09
CA LEU A 37 16.98 -2.42 10.73
C LEU A 37 15.94 -2.92 9.73
N GLU A 38 15.83 -2.30 8.54
CA GLU A 38 15.00 -2.79 7.45
C GLU A 38 15.44 -4.18 6.98
N TYR A 39 16.75 -4.36 6.73
CA TYR A 39 17.29 -5.67 6.37
C TYR A 39 17.13 -6.70 7.50
N ALA A 40 17.41 -6.32 8.74
CA ALA A 40 17.27 -7.20 9.88
C ALA A 40 15.82 -7.69 10.05
N LYS A 41 14.83 -6.82 9.87
CA LYS A 41 13.42 -7.20 9.91
C LYS A 41 13.07 -8.21 8.82
N ARG A 42 13.56 -8.01 7.59
CA ARG A 42 13.34 -8.96 6.48
C ARG A 42 13.93 -10.32 6.79
N ILE A 43 15.17 -10.37 7.27
CA ILE A 43 15.83 -11.64 7.65
C ILE A 43 15.04 -12.36 8.76
N LEU A 44 14.61 -11.64 9.79
CA LEU A 44 13.80 -12.22 10.85
C LEU A 44 12.46 -12.75 10.34
N TYR A 45 11.85 -12.06 9.40
CA TYR A 45 10.62 -12.51 8.76
C TYR A 45 10.85 -13.82 7.98
N GLU A 46 11.89 -13.90 7.16
CA GLU A 46 12.26 -15.12 6.42
C GLU A 46 12.53 -16.32 7.37
N ILE A 47 13.18 -16.06 8.51
CA ILE A 47 13.40 -17.11 9.52
C ILE A 47 12.08 -17.60 10.11
N GLU A 48 11.12 -16.71 10.37
CA GLU A 48 9.80 -17.10 10.90
C GLU A 48 8.95 -17.83 9.84
N GLU A 49 9.06 -17.46 8.56
CA GLU A 49 8.45 -18.19 7.45
C GLU A 49 9.04 -19.60 7.36
N MET A 50 10.36 -19.71 7.32
CA MET A 50 11.05 -21.00 7.31
C MET A 50 10.62 -21.90 8.48
N LYS A 51 10.51 -21.35 9.68
CA LYS A 51 10.04 -22.11 10.86
C LYS A 51 8.61 -22.63 10.67
N ARG A 52 7.72 -21.81 10.10
CA ARG A 52 6.34 -22.20 9.78
C ARG A 52 6.31 -23.33 8.77
N ASP A 53 7.01 -23.17 7.65
CA ASP A 53 7.08 -24.18 6.60
C ASP A 53 7.62 -25.52 7.12
N CYS A 54 8.66 -25.46 7.96
CA CYS A 54 9.23 -26.65 8.59
C CYS A 54 8.31 -27.29 9.64
N SER A 55 7.46 -26.51 10.32
CA SER A 55 6.54 -27.04 11.34
C SER A 55 5.27 -27.66 10.75
N ASP A 56 4.91 -27.26 9.53
CA ASP A 56 3.69 -27.69 8.85
C ASP A 56 3.91 -28.82 7.82
N LEU A 57 5.08 -29.51 7.90
CA LEU A 57 5.35 -30.69 7.08
C LEU A 57 4.31 -31.79 7.34
N GLY A 58 3.24 -31.78 6.52
CA GLY A 58 2.20 -32.78 6.54
C GLY A 58 0.77 -32.28 6.71
N LYS A 59 0.55 -30.99 6.81
CA LYS A 59 -0.79 -30.38 6.75
C LYS A 59 -0.81 -29.34 5.64
N GLU A 60 -1.80 -29.43 4.75
CA GLU A 60 -2.08 -28.35 3.79
C GLU A 60 -2.64 -27.14 4.55
N ASN A 61 -1.72 -26.33 5.10
CA ASN A 61 -2.08 -25.09 5.76
C ASN A 61 -1.76 -23.92 4.81
N LEU A 62 -2.77 -23.14 4.46
CA LEU A 62 -2.62 -21.94 3.68
C LEU A 62 -2.47 -20.74 4.65
N SER A 63 -1.25 -20.22 4.77
CA SER A 63 -1.00 -19.06 5.62
C SER A 63 -0.37 -17.92 4.82
N PHE A 64 -1.04 -16.78 4.76
CA PHE A 64 -0.54 -15.61 4.04
C PHE A 64 -1.16 -14.31 4.54
N LYS A 65 -0.47 -13.19 4.25
CA LYS A 65 -0.95 -11.85 4.51
C LYS A 65 -1.00 -11.06 3.22
N ILE A 66 -2.13 -10.45 2.95
CA ILE A 66 -2.33 -9.62 1.77
C ILE A 66 -2.79 -8.21 2.16
N THR A 67 -2.20 -7.20 1.53
CA THR A 67 -2.59 -5.81 1.68
C THR A 67 -3.05 -5.26 0.34
N VAL A 68 -4.20 -4.57 0.33
CA VAL A 68 -4.89 -4.22 -0.91
C VAL A 68 -5.46 -2.79 -0.84
N PRO A 69 -5.71 -2.13 -1.97
CA PRO A 69 -6.46 -0.88 -1.97
C PRO A 69 -7.93 -1.14 -1.60
N ARG A 70 -8.57 -0.13 -1.04
CA ARG A 70 -10.01 -0.20 -0.72
C ARG A 70 -10.83 -0.30 -1.98
N ALA A 71 -11.31 -1.51 -2.29
CA ALA A 71 -12.13 -1.79 -3.45
C ALA A 71 -13.00 -3.02 -3.22
N SER A 72 -14.32 -2.87 -3.36
CA SER A 72 -15.28 -3.95 -3.13
C SER A 72 -15.06 -5.15 -4.04
N TYR A 73 -14.63 -4.92 -5.29
CA TYR A 73 -14.35 -6.02 -6.22
C TYR A 73 -13.14 -6.86 -5.77
N ILE A 74 -12.12 -6.26 -5.15
CA ILE A 74 -10.96 -7.00 -4.61
C ILE A 74 -11.39 -7.82 -3.40
N SER A 75 -12.15 -7.22 -2.48
CA SER A 75 -12.66 -7.93 -1.29
C SER A 75 -13.59 -9.09 -1.69
N SER A 76 -14.42 -8.90 -2.75
CA SER A 76 -15.28 -9.97 -3.27
C SER A 76 -14.47 -11.10 -3.90
N ALA A 77 -13.47 -10.78 -4.73
CA ALA A 77 -12.58 -11.78 -5.32
C ALA A 77 -11.80 -12.56 -4.25
N PHE A 78 -11.36 -11.89 -3.19
CA PHE A 78 -10.70 -12.52 -2.07
C PHE A 78 -11.64 -13.49 -1.33
N ALA A 79 -12.88 -13.07 -1.06
CA ALA A 79 -13.88 -13.93 -0.41
C ALA A 79 -14.20 -15.17 -1.26
N GLU A 80 -14.29 -15.01 -2.59
CA GLU A 80 -14.49 -16.11 -3.52
C GLU A 80 -13.30 -17.08 -3.51
N PHE A 81 -12.08 -16.55 -3.56
CA PHE A 81 -10.86 -17.35 -3.47
C PHE A 81 -10.82 -18.20 -2.19
N ILE A 82 -11.15 -17.62 -1.03
CA ILE A 82 -11.22 -18.35 0.23
C ILE A 82 -12.32 -19.42 0.18
N GLY A 83 -13.47 -19.10 -0.43
CA GLY A 83 -14.59 -20.03 -0.58
C GLY A 83 -14.31 -21.24 -1.50
N MET A 84 -13.34 -21.12 -2.40
CA MET A 84 -12.91 -22.20 -3.30
C MET A 84 -11.96 -23.20 -2.63
N GLN A 85 -11.40 -22.85 -1.47
CA GLN A 85 -10.44 -23.73 -0.80
C GLN A 85 -11.14 -24.96 -0.20
N SER A 86 -10.40 -26.07 -0.13
CA SER A 86 -10.90 -27.31 0.49
C SER A 86 -11.25 -27.06 1.97
N LYS A 87 -12.33 -27.70 2.44
CA LYS A 87 -12.69 -27.67 3.87
C LYS A 87 -11.66 -28.36 4.77
N GLU A 88 -10.76 -29.15 4.19
CA GLU A 88 -9.69 -29.86 4.89
C GLU A 88 -8.44 -28.99 5.03
N THR A 89 -8.33 -27.90 4.24
CA THR A 89 -7.23 -26.94 4.29
C THR A 89 -7.46 -25.95 5.43
N ALA A 90 -6.56 -25.92 6.41
CA ALA A 90 -6.60 -24.88 7.45
C ALA A 90 -6.08 -23.56 6.85
N ILE A 91 -6.92 -22.53 6.87
CA ILE A 91 -6.59 -21.21 6.30
C ILE A 91 -6.34 -20.22 7.43
N LYS A 92 -5.18 -19.56 7.39
CA LYS A 92 -4.85 -18.41 8.22
C LYS A 92 -4.47 -17.25 7.30
N ALA A 93 -5.44 -16.44 6.92
CA ALA A 93 -5.24 -15.30 6.06
C ALA A 93 -5.43 -13.99 6.83
N GLU A 94 -4.55 -13.01 6.58
CA GLU A 94 -4.70 -11.62 7.04
C GLU A 94 -4.92 -10.75 5.81
N PHE A 95 -6.08 -10.09 5.76
CA PHE A 95 -6.46 -9.21 4.67
C PHE A 95 -6.61 -7.79 5.19
N GLN A 96 -5.81 -6.86 4.68
CA GLN A 96 -5.81 -5.48 5.14
C GLN A 96 -5.99 -4.49 3.99
N GLU A 97 -6.93 -3.57 4.15
CA GLU A 97 -7.14 -2.47 3.22
C GLU A 97 -6.23 -1.27 3.58
N ASN A 98 -5.46 -0.80 2.60
CA ASN A 98 -4.50 0.29 2.76
C ASN A 98 -4.38 1.17 1.51
N SER A 99 -3.66 2.30 1.62
CA SER A 99 -3.18 3.03 0.47
C SER A 99 -2.05 2.27 -0.24
N SER A 100 -1.79 2.61 -1.51
CA SER A 100 -0.72 1.98 -2.30
C SER A 100 0.66 2.08 -1.63
N MET A 101 0.97 3.23 -1.03
CA MET A 101 2.25 3.41 -0.33
C MET A 101 2.36 2.55 0.94
N HIS A 102 1.28 2.46 1.74
CA HIS A 102 1.27 1.57 2.90
C HIS A 102 1.29 0.09 2.50
N ALA A 103 0.69 -0.27 1.34
CA ALA A 103 0.78 -1.63 0.83
C ALA A 103 2.24 -2.01 0.50
N ILE A 104 2.99 -1.12 -0.17
CA ILE A 104 4.42 -1.31 -0.43
C ILE A 104 5.20 -1.44 0.89
N GLU A 105 4.93 -0.57 1.87
CA GLU A 105 5.59 -0.62 3.18
C GLU A 105 5.28 -1.92 3.92
N ASN A 106 4.04 -2.39 3.88
CA ASN A 106 3.62 -3.64 4.52
C ASN A 106 4.36 -4.85 3.95
N VAL A 107 4.52 -4.91 2.62
CA VAL A 107 5.30 -5.99 1.99
C VAL A 107 6.78 -5.92 2.39
N LEU A 108 7.35 -4.71 2.44
CA LEU A 108 8.77 -4.53 2.75
C LEU A 108 9.15 -4.73 4.21
N GLN A 109 8.26 -4.37 5.15
CA GLN A 109 8.63 -4.20 6.56
C GLN A 109 7.77 -4.99 7.54
N ASN A 110 6.52 -5.29 7.18
CA ASN A 110 5.53 -5.83 8.10
C ASN A 110 5.15 -7.29 7.79
N GLY A 111 5.92 -7.94 6.90
CA GLY A 111 5.78 -9.36 6.61
C GLY A 111 4.50 -9.71 5.84
N TYR A 112 4.03 -8.83 4.98
CA TYR A 112 2.98 -9.17 4.04
C TYR A 112 3.57 -9.91 2.85
N SER A 113 2.97 -11.03 2.49
CA SER A 113 3.44 -11.89 1.40
C SER A 113 3.21 -11.24 0.04
N MET A 114 2.16 -10.41 -0.06
CA MET A 114 1.74 -9.82 -1.32
C MET A 114 0.97 -8.52 -1.07
N GLY A 115 1.10 -7.59 -2.02
CA GLY A 115 0.37 -6.33 -2.02
C GLY A 115 -0.27 -6.05 -3.37
N ILE A 116 -1.50 -5.54 -3.39
CA ILE A 116 -2.08 -4.92 -4.57
C ILE A 116 -1.98 -3.42 -4.39
N ILE A 117 -1.45 -2.72 -5.38
CA ILE A 117 -1.40 -1.27 -5.43
C ILE A 117 -2.24 -0.75 -6.59
N ARG A 118 -2.73 0.47 -6.46
CA ARG A 118 -3.51 1.15 -7.49
C ARG A 118 -2.98 2.56 -7.65
N TYR A 119 -2.70 2.94 -8.88
CA TYR A 119 -2.21 4.27 -9.23
C TYR A 119 -2.80 4.71 -10.58
N LEU A 120 -2.67 6.00 -10.87
CA LEU A 120 -3.00 6.55 -12.17
C LEU A 120 -1.95 6.13 -13.21
N CYS A 121 -2.34 5.84 -14.45
CA CYS A 121 -1.40 5.46 -15.51
C CYS A 121 -0.25 6.47 -15.67
N GLU A 122 -0.50 7.76 -15.48
CA GLU A 122 0.51 8.82 -15.49
C GLU A 122 1.61 8.63 -14.43
N ASN A 123 1.28 7.97 -13.31
CA ASN A 123 2.19 7.69 -12.21
C ASN A 123 2.93 6.34 -12.36
N GLU A 124 2.66 5.59 -13.42
CA GLU A 124 3.30 4.29 -13.65
C GLU A 124 4.82 4.37 -13.61
N PRO A 125 5.51 5.32 -14.29
CA PRO A 125 6.97 5.40 -14.23
C PRO A 125 7.52 5.61 -12.82
N TYR A 126 6.79 6.35 -11.99
CA TYR A 126 7.16 6.56 -10.59
C TYR A 126 7.07 5.25 -9.79
N PHE A 127 5.93 4.53 -9.90
CA PHE A 127 5.74 3.30 -9.14
C PHE A 127 6.67 2.20 -9.63
N GLN A 128 6.89 2.05 -10.93
CA GLN A 128 7.87 1.09 -11.49
C GLN A 128 9.26 1.35 -10.91
N SER A 129 9.75 2.60 -11.00
CA SER A 129 11.06 2.97 -10.45
C SER A 129 11.15 2.73 -8.94
N LEU A 130 10.07 2.97 -8.20
CA LEU A 130 10.03 2.73 -6.76
C LEU A 130 10.10 1.25 -6.43
N LEU A 131 9.34 0.41 -7.14
CA LEU A 131 9.31 -1.04 -6.94
C LEU A 131 10.67 -1.67 -7.27
N ASP A 132 11.28 -1.29 -8.40
CA ASP A 132 12.61 -1.72 -8.80
C ASP A 132 13.67 -1.34 -7.76
N LEU A 133 13.65 -0.08 -7.30
CA LEU A 133 14.58 0.41 -6.27
C LEU A 133 14.44 -0.38 -4.95
N LYS A 134 13.23 -0.85 -4.66
CA LYS A 134 12.92 -1.61 -3.45
C LYS A 134 13.11 -3.13 -3.64
N GLY A 135 13.40 -3.59 -4.84
CA GLY A 135 13.56 -5.01 -5.18
C GLY A 135 12.26 -5.79 -5.05
N LEU A 136 11.15 -5.18 -5.45
CA LEU A 136 9.83 -5.80 -5.49
C LEU A 136 9.47 -6.12 -6.94
N ASP A 137 9.12 -7.37 -7.20
CA ASP A 137 8.53 -7.79 -8.47
C ASP A 137 7.05 -7.36 -8.51
N ALA A 138 6.60 -6.90 -9.67
CA ALA A 138 5.22 -6.47 -9.86
C ALA A 138 4.65 -6.96 -11.19
N GLU A 139 3.37 -7.30 -11.18
CA GLU A 139 2.61 -7.71 -12.34
C GLU A 139 1.37 -6.83 -12.50
N LEU A 140 1.11 -6.36 -13.72
CA LEU A 140 -0.11 -5.61 -14.03
C LEU A 140 -1.32 -6.55 -14.00
N LEU A 141 -2.25 -6.30 -13.08
CA LEU A 141 -3.47 -7.08 -12.95
C LEU A 141 -4.58 -6.60 -13.88
N ALA A 142 -4.80 -5.30 -13.96
CA ALA A 142 -5.84 -4.71 -14.79
C ALA A 142 -5.64 -3.20 -14.96
N GLU A 143 -6.08 -2.69 -16.11
CA GLU A 143 -6.32 -1.27 -16.35
C GLU A 143 -7.82 -1.01 -16.31
N LEU A 144 -8.24 -0.04 -15.52
CA LEU A 144 -9.64 0.29 -15.32
C LEU A 144 -9.91 1.74 -15.72
N PRO A 145 -10.91 1.98 -16.58
CA PRO A 145 -11.27 3.36 -16.92
C PRO A 145 -11.91 4.05 -15.72
N TYR A 146 -11.66 5.36 -15.59
CA TYR A 146 -12.38 6.18 -14.66
C TYR A 146 -13.82 6.39 -15.13
N MET A 147 -14.73 6.31 -14.17
CA MET A 147 -16.13 6.58 -14.39
C MET A 147 -16.60 7.69 -13.45
N ILE A 148 -17.42 8.59 -13.95
CA ILE A 148 -18.08 9.61 -13.15
C ILE A 148 -19.28 8.98 -12.49
N LEU A 149 -19.35 9.09 -11.16
CA LEU A 149 -20.50 8.68 -10.38
C LEU A 149 -21.24 9.95 -9.91
N THR A 150 -22.51 10.05 -10.23
CA THR A 150 -23.37 11.15 -9.80
C THR A 150 -24.72 10.63 -9.28
N SER A 151 -25.45 11.48 -8.54
CA SER A 151 -26.83 11.16 -8.13
C SER A 151 -27.72 11.01 -9.36
N ALA A 152 -28.55 9.96 -9.40
CA ALA A 152 -29.49 9.73 -10.49
C ALA A 152 -30.50 10.88 -10.68
N ASP A 153 -30.82 11.59 -9.62
CA ASP A 153 -31.74 12.74 -9.61
C ASP A 153 -31.02 14.08 -9.81
N GLY A 154 -29.67 14.07 -9.87
CA GLY A 154 -28.84 15.25 -9.99
C GLY A 154 -28.90 15.87 -11.41
N ASP A 155 -28.56 17.15 -11.49
CA ASP A 155 -28.55 17.86 -12.76
C ASP A 155 -27.51 17.30 -13.74
N LEU A 156 -26.39 16.78 -13.25
CA LEU A 156 -25.36 16.13 -14.07
C LEU A 156 -25.88 14.83 -14.72
N ALA A 157 -26.75 14.08 -14.04
CA ALA A 157 -27.31 12.85 -14.61
C ALA A 157 -28.27 13.11 -15.78
N LYS A 158 -28.80 14.32 -15.88
CA LYS A 158 -29.71 14.75 -16.95
C LYS A 158 -28.99 15.31 -18.18
N ARG A 159 -27.68 15.52 -18.07
CA ARG A 159 -26.83 16.05 -19.14
C ARG A 159 -26.16 14.92 -19.88
N GLU A 160 -26.04 15.04 -21.20
CA GLU A 160 -25.16 14.22 -22.02
C GLU A 160 -23.77 14.86 -21.99
N LEU A 161 -22.94 14.45 -21.01
CA LEU A 161 -21.59 14.96 -20.85
C LEU A 161 -20.70 14.37 -21.95
N LYS A 162 -20.09 15.23 -22.76
CA LYS A 162 -19.20 14.85 -23.86
C LYS A 162 -17.74 15.15 -23.54
N THR A 163 -17.49 16.13 -22.70
CA THR A 163 -16.15 16.57 -22.34
C THR A 163 -16.02 16.75 -20.83
N ARG A 164 -14.80 16.77 -20.37
CA ARG A 164 -14.48 16.92 -18.94
C ARG A 164 -14.71 18.36 -18.46
N GLU A 165 -14.54 19.34 -19.33
CA GLU A 165 -14.75 20.76 -19.04
C GLU A 165 -16.21 21.04 -18.63
N GLU A 166 -17.15 20.23 -19.10
CA GLU A 166 -18.58 20.37 -18.73
C GLU A 166 -18.85 20.03 -17.24
N LEU A 167 -17.83 19.56 -16.51
CA LEU A 167 -17.88 19.27 -15.07
C LEU A 167 -17.38 20.42 -14.19
N GLU A 168 -16.87 21.52 -14.75
CA GLU A 168 -16.18 22.61 -14.02
C GLU A 168 -17.05 23.28 -12.95
N ASP A 169 -18.36 23.33 -13.13
CA ASP A 169 -19.29 23.93 -12.16
C ASP A 169 -19.61 23.03 -10.95
N GLY A 170 -19.08 21.80 -10.92
CA GLY A 170 -19.37 20.81 -9.92
C GLY A 170 -18.44 20.84 -8.69
N VAL A 171 -18.77 20.02 -7.70
CA VAL A 171 -17.87 19.64 -6.62
C VAL A 171 -17.35 18.23 -6.92
N GLU A 172 -16.06 18.10 -7.16
CA GLU A 172 -15.43 16.82 -7.39
C GLU A 172 -15.10 16.14 -6.07
N ILE A 173 -15.51 14.88 -5.91
CA ILE A 173 -15.20 14.09 -4.73
C ILE A 173 -14.20 13.01 -5.11
N LEU A 174 -13.03 13.09 -4.53
CA LEU A 174 -11.89 12.24 -4.83
C LEU A 174 -11.50 11.37 -3.65
N HIS A 175 -10.93 10.22 -3.94
CA HIS A 175 -10.31 9.40 -2.90
C HIS A 175 -8.95 9.98 -2.52
N GLY A 176 -8.72 10.21 -1.22
CA GLY A 176 -7.51 10.86 -0.72
C GLY A 176 -6.23 10.02 -0.82
N ASP A 177 -6.34 8.73 -1.15
CA ASP A 177 -5.19 7.80 -1.24
C ASP A 177 -4.32 8.00 -2.50
N TRP A 178 -4.66 8.96 -3.36
CA TRP A 178 -3.95 9.22 -4.63
C TRP A 178 -2.77 10.18 -4.52
N LYS A 179 -2.53 10.66 -3.32
CA LYS A 179 -1.44 11.59 -3.08
C LYS A 179 -0.10 10.86 -3.21
N LEU A 180 0.76 11.35 -4.12
CA LEU A 180 2.15 10.90 -4.17
C LEU A 180 2.90 11.35 -2.91
N PRO A 181 3.97 10.65 -2.50
CA PRO A 181 4.81 11.03 -1.37
C PRO A 181 5.45 12.43 -1.52
N THR A 182 5.57 12.93 -2.73
CA THR A 182 6.04 14.30 -3.03
C THR A 182 5.11 15.38 -2.51
N GLY A 183 3.92 15.01 -2.04
CA GLY A 183 2.93 15.96 -1.54
C GLY A 183 2.08 16.62 -2.61
N GLU A 184 2.38 16.38 -3.87
CA GLU A 184 1.62 16.85 -5.01
C GLU A 184 0.48 15.89 -5.32
N TYR A 185 -0.73 16.42 -5.47
CA TYR A 185 -1.79 15.70 -6.16
C TYR A 185 -1.44 15.79 -7.63
N THR A 186 -1.35 14.66 -8.32
CA THR A 186 -1.27 14.67 -9.78
C THR A 186 -2.56 15.27 -10.30
N GLU A 187 -2.50 16.52 -10.71
CA GLU A 187 -3.57 17.13 -11.47
C GLU A 187 -3.50 16.49 -12.86
N LEU A 188 -4.56 15.82 -13.24
CA LEU A 188 -4.69 15.22 -14.56
C LEU A 188 -4.71 16.37 -15.59
N SER A 189 -3.57 16.65 -16.20
CA SER A 189 -3.48 17.67 -17.24
C SER A 189 -2.68 17.09 -18.40
N GLU A 190 -3.34 16.95 -19.55
CA GLU A 190 -2.65 16.62 -20.80
C GLU A 190 -1.78 17.79 -21.30
N ASN A 191 -1.98 19.02 -20.81
CA ASN A 191 -1.31 20.25 -21.30
C ASN A 191 -0.81 21.19 -20.21
N GLY A 192 -0.65 20.76 -18.95
CA GLY A 192 -0.13 21.60 -17.87
C GLY A 192 -1.14 22.64 -17.32
N GLU A 193 -2.38 22.64 -17.75
CA GLU A 193 -3.45 23.44 -17.21
C GLU A 193 -4.31 22.62 -16.26
N SER A 194 -4.64 23.17 -15.08
CA SER A 194 -5.51 22.52 -14.10
C SER A 194 -6.92 22.39 -14.69
N LEU A 195 -7.27 21.19 -15.12
CA LEU A 195 -8.59 20.84 -15.72
C LEU A 195 -9.66 20.58 -14.66
N HIS A 196 -9.62 21.22 -13.51
CA HIS A 196 -10.44 20.78 -12.38
C HIS A 196 -11.40 21.83 -11.89
N PRO A 197 -12.62 21.41 -11.47
CA PRO A 197 -13.51 22.30 -10.75
C PRO A 197 -12.77 22.89 -9.54
N HIS A 198 -13.03 24.14 -9.26
CA HIS A 198 -12.39 24.87 -8.16
C HIS A 198 -12.69 24.23 -6.79
N ASN A 199 -13.71 23.37 -6.71
CA ASN A 199 -14.15 22.74 -5.47
C ASN A 199 -13.87 21.24 -5.49
N LYS A 200 -12.92 20.80 -4.65
CA LYS A 200 -12.57 19.39 -4.47
C LYS A 200 -12.74 18.96 -3.02
N ILE A 201 -13.31 17.77 -2.82
CA ILE A 201 -13.41 17.13 -1.51
C ILE A 201 -12.63 15.81 -1.57
N TYR A 202 -11.65 15.66 -0.68
CA TYR A 202 -10.88 14.43 -0.55
C TYR A 202 -11.40 13.59 0.60
N ILE A 203 -11.73 12.33 0.32
CA ILE A 203 -12.22 11.38 1.32
C ILE A 203 -11.18 10.30 1.54
N PHE A 204 -10.71 10.15 2.79
CA PHE A 204 -9.71 9.17 3.19
C PHE A 204 -10.33 7.92 3.83
N GLU A 205 -11.54 8.03 4.40
CA GLU A 205 -12.21 6.93 5.09
C GLU A 205 -13.62 6.70 4.52
N ARG A 206 -13.97 5.43 4.28
CA ARG A 206 -15.33 5.05 3.94
C ARG A 206 -16.21 5.03 5.19
N GLY A 207 -17.42 5.53 5.08
CA GLY A 207 -18.53 5.19 5.99
C GLY A 207 -19.11 6.32 6.82
N LYS A 208 -18.61 7.56 6.72
CA LYS A 208 -19.16 8.68 7.51
C LYS A 208 -19.97 9.71 6.73
N ILE A 209 -19.98 9.64 5.42
CA ILE A 209 -20.79 10.55 4.60
C ILE A 209 -22.03 9.77 4.13
N LYS A 210 -23.19 10.13 4.68
CA LYS A 210 -24.51 9.77 4.11
C LYS A 210 -24.85 10.86 3.12
N TRP A 211 -24.98 10.50 1.86
CA TRP A 211 -25.47 11.35 0.78
C TRP A 211 -26.99 11.47 0.85
#